data_38b58aafa643ad5af8138469f8866fe7
#
_entry.id   38b58aafa643ad5af8138469f8866fe7
#
_cell.length_a   1.000
_cell.length_b   1.000
_cell.length_c   1.000
_cell.angle_alpha   90.00
_cell.angle_beta   90.00
_cell.angle_gamma   90.00
#
_symmetry.space_group_name_H-M   'P 1'
#
loop_
_entity.id
_entity.type
_entity.pdbx_description
1 polymer ?
#
loop_
_entity_poly.entity_id
_entity_poly.type
_entity_poly.pdbx_seq_one_letter_code
_entity_poly.pdbx_strand_id
1 'polypeptide(L)'
;IEKLGRDADGEMLVNLESGSFTDVPQSAFDKALDAASAAPGAYRFEKMTSGRYLGKLSRLALIAAAKDGLFAPETADKLRALDVLTAADADAFGADPDCGAIAALSDAADADRKTAAMVIQSVFGRAAKAIVANIAAIVFLTDGAKNRYRPMVVAVDGSLFRYSTLLRPAVSEELEAFLVQKHQRYCVCKPVPNASAIGTAAA
;
A
#
# COMPACT_ATOMS: atom_id res chain seq x y z
N ILE A 1 19.67 7.39 12.59
CA ILE A 1 18.95 8.68 12.49
C ILE A 1 19.93 9.73 12.99
N GLU A 2 20.48 10.52 12.08
CA GLU A 2 21.19 11.74 12.49
C GLU A 2 20.19 12.62 13.23
N LYS A 3 20.52 12.97 14.48
CA LYS A 3 19.70 13.90 15.25
C LYS A 3 19.91 15.29 14.64
N LEU A 4 18.95 15.73 13.84
CA LEU A 4 18.81 17.13 13.50
C LEU A 4 18.68 17.91 14.82
N GLY A 5 19.34 19.07 14.93
CA GLY A 5 19.35 19.86 16.17
C GLY A 5 17.95 20.11 16.67
N ARG A 6 17.78 20.13 18.00
CA ARG A 6 16.53 20.58 18.62
C ARG A 6 16.45 22.10 18.47
N ASP A 7 15.26 22.60 18.18
CA ASP A 7 14.99 24.02 18.32
C ASP A 7 14.99 24.47 19.80
N ALA A 8 14.82 25.76 20.06
CA ALA A 8 14.83 26.32 21.40
C ALA A 8 13.73 25.73 22.31
N ASP A 9 12.63 25.21 21.72
CA ASP A 9 11.49 24.64 22.44
C ASP A 9 11.57 23.12 22.59
N GLY A 10 12.63 22.48 22.05
CA GLY A 10 12.88 21.05 22.14
C GLY A 10 12.11 20.22 21.12
N GLU A 11 11.44 20.84 20.16
CA GLU A 11 10.84 20.17 19.01
C GLU A 11 11.89 19.78 17.96
N MET A 12 11.59 18.78 17.16
CA MET A 12 12.50 18.29 16.12
C MET A 12 11.73 17.81 14.92
N LEU A 13 12.12 18.30 13.73
CA LEU A 13 11.69 17.76 12.46
C LEU A 13 12.62 16.62 12.04
N VAL A 14 12.05 15.48 11.67
CA VAL A 14 12.79 14.32 11.21
C VAL A 14 12.26 13.89 9.83
N ASN A 15 13.11 13.96 8.81
CA ASN A 15 12.81 13.36 7.51
C ASN A 15 13.20 11.89 7.54
N LEU A 16 12.23 10.99 7.40
CA LEU A 16 12.45 9.55 7.51
C LEU A 16 12.80 8.89 6.18
N GLU A 17 12.38 9.48 5.05
CA GLU A 17 12.55 8.90 3.71
C GLU A 17 12.17 7.41 3.64
N SER A 18 11.07 7.03 4.28
CA SER A 18 10.65 5.63 4.44
C SER A 18 10.51 4.88 3.12
N GLY A 19 10.23 5.59 2.02
CA GLY A 19 10.17 5.00 0.67
C GLY A 19 11.49 4.34 0.25
N SER A 20 12.62 4.86 0.72
CA SER A 20 13.96 4.35 0.41
C SER A 20 14.37 3.14 1.26
N PHE A 21 13.58 2.75 2.26
CA PHE A 21 13.87 1.59 3.11
C PHE A 21 13.93 0.30 2.29
N THR A 22 15.02 -0.44 2.43
CA THR A 22 15.33 -1.61 1.59
C THR A 22 15.27 -2.94 2.33
N ASP A 23 15.31 -2.92 3.67
CA ASP A 23 15.28 -4.13 4.49
C ASP A 23 13.84 -4.55 4.79
N VAL A 24 13.07 -4.80 3.72
CA VAL A 24 11.68 -5.28 3.75
C VAL A 24 11.60 -6.70 3.22
N PRO A 25 10.77 -7.57 3.81
CA PRO A 25 10.52 -8.90 3.28
C PRO A 25 9.91 -8.83 1.88
N GLN A 26 10.62 -9.34 0.88
CA GLN A 26 10.17 -9.35 -0.51
C GLN A 26 9.66 -10.72 -0.92
N SER A 27 8.48 -10.75 -1.54
CA SER A 27 7.97 -11.91 -2.28
C SER A 27 8.71 -12.10 -3.61
N ALA A 28 8.42 -13.19 -4.32
CA ALA A 28 8.92 -13.40 -5.68
C ALA A 28 8.47 -12.28 -6.63
N PHE A 29 7.25 -11.75 -6.46
CA PHE A 29 6.70 -10.66 -7.28
C PHE A 29 7.44 -9.35 -7.04
N ASP A 30 7.76 -9.04 -5.78
CA ASP A 30 8.51 -7.84 -5.43
C ASP A 30 9.91 -7.88 -6.03
N LYS A 31 10.58 -9.03 -5.95
CA LYS A 31 11.90 -9.24 -6.55
C LYS A 31 11.87 -9.10 -8.08
N ALA A 32 10.84 -9.66 -8.73
CA ALA A 32 10.66 -9.55 -10.18
C ALA A 32 10.39 -8.09 -10.60
N LEU A 33 9.52 -7.37 -9.86
CA LEU A 33 9.25 -5.96 -10.08
C LEU A 33 10.50 -5.10 -9.88
N ASP A 34 11.22 -5.37 -8.79
CA ASP A 34 12.44 -4.63 -8.44
C ASP A 34 13.52 -4.80 -9.51
N ALA A 35 13.77 -6.02 -9.94
CA ALA A 35 14.75 -6.31 -11.01
C ALA A 35 14.40 -5.65 -12.35
N ALA A 36 13.11 -5.51 -12.69
CA ALA A 36 12.64 -4.86 -13.91
C ALA A 36 12.48 -3.33 -13.76
N SER A 37 12.78 -2.75 -12.61
CA SER A 37 12.62 -1.31 -12.36
C SER A 37 13.82 -0.51 -12.85
N ALA A 38 13.65 0.82 -12.95
CA ALA A 38 14.73 1.73 -13.30
C ALA A 38 15.85 1.83 -12.25
N ALA A 39 15.59 1.39 -11.00
CA ALA A 39 16.55 1.42 -9.89
C ALA A 39 16.45 0.11 -9.08
N PRO A 40 17.00 -1.00 -9.59
CA PRO A 40 16.99 -2.28 -8.86
C PRO A 40 17.71 -2.16 -7.52
N GLY A 41 17.14 -2.75 -6.48
CA GLY A 41 17.66 -2.73 -5.13
C GLY A 41 17.32 -1.49 -4.30
N ALA A 42 16.92 -0.39 -4.93
CA ALA A 42 16.53 0.84 -4.24
C ALA A 42 15.01 0.96 -4.07
N TYR A 43 14.59 1.77 -3.10
CA TYR A 43 13.17 2.13 -2.89
C TYR A 43 12.22 0.93 -2.76
N ARG A 44 12.64 -0.13 -2.10
CA ARG A 44 11.88 -1.37 -1.99
C ARG A 44 10.54 -1.16 -1.28
N PHE A 45 10.53 -0.37 -0.21
CA PHE A 45 9.30 -0.06 0.50
C PHE A 45 8.31 0.72 -0.39
N GLU A 46 8.77 1.72 -1.12
CA GLU A 46 7.93 2.46 -2.08
C GLU A 46 7.36 1.52 -3.15
N LYS A 47 8.17 0.63 -3.70
CA LYS A 47 7.74 -0.34 -4.72
C LYS A 47 6.66 -1.29 -4.22
N MET A 48 6.59 -1.55 -2.92
CA MET A 48 5.60 -2.43 -2.31
C MET A 48 4.31 -1.72 -1.89
N THR A 49 4.32 -0.38 -1.76
CA THR A 49 3.22 0.37 -1.13
C THR A 49 2.64 1.48 -1.98
N SER A 50 3.35 1.98 -2.98
CA SER A 50 2.88 3.14 -3.74
C SER A 50 1.99 2.78 -4.92
N GLY A 51 1.09 3.70 -5.27
CA GLY A 51 0.17 3.55 -6.40
C GLY A 51 0.86 3.35 -7.77
N ARG A 52 2.11 3.82 -7.89
CA ARG A 52 2.92 3.60 -9.09
C ARG A 52 3.18 2.11 -9.35
N TYR A 53 3.20 1.29 -8.30
CA TYR A 53 3.64 -0.10 -8.37
C TYR A 53 2.56 -1.13 -8.02
N LEU A 54 1.51 -0.77 -7.26
CA LEU A 54 0.50 -1.74 -6.82
C LEU A 54 -0.24 -2.41 -7.98
N GLY A 55 -0.53 -1.68 -9.07
CA GLY A 55 -1.11 -2.29 -10.26
C GLY A 55 -0.17 -3.32 -10.90
N LYS A 56 1.12 -3.00 -11.01
CA LYS A 56 2.13 -3.92 -11.53
C LYS A 56 2.30 -5.16 -10.65
N LEU A 57 2.28 -4.99 -9.32
CA LEU A 57 2.35 -6.12 -8.39
C LEU A 57 1.10 -7.00 -8.48
N SER A 58 -0.08 -6.40 -8.57
CA SER A 58 -1.34 -7.12 -8.79
C SER A 58 -1.31 -7.93 -10.08
N ARG A 59 -0.81 -7.33 -11.17
CA ARG A 59 -0.61 -8.03 -12.43
C ARG A 59 0.31 -9.26 -12.29
N LEU A 60 1.47 -9.08 -11.66
CA LEU A 60 2.42 -10.18 -11.45
C LEU A 60 1.82 -11.29 -10.59
N ALA A 61 1.06 -10.94 -9.56
CA ALA A 61 0.36 -11.90 -8.70
C ALA A 61 -0.72 -12.67 -9.48
N LEU A 62 -1.52 -11.99 -10.31
CA LEU A 62 -2.51 -12.63 -11.17
C LEU A 62 -1.88 -13.59 -12.18
N ILE A 63 -0.77 -13.20 -12.82
CA ILE A 63 -0.02 -14.07 -13.75
C ILE A 63 0.52 -15.31 -13.03
N ALA A 64 1.02 -15.16 -11.82
CA ALA A 64 1.50 -16.29 -11.04
C ALA A 64 0.35 -17.22 -10.63
N ALA A 65 -0.75 -16.68 -10.13
CA ALA A 65 -1.96 -17.43 -9.82
C ALA A 65 -2.50 -18.21 -11.05
N ALA A 66 -2.41 -17.60 -12.25
CA ALA A 66 -2.75 -18.27 -13.50
C ALA A 66 -1.77 -19.41 -13.86
N LYS A 67 -0.49 -19.28 -13.54
CA LYS A 67 0.50 -20.36 -13.70
C LYS A 67 0.28 -21.51 -12.72
N ASP A 68 -0.16 -21.18 -11.52
CA ASP A 68 -0.44 -22.15 -10.45
C ASP A 68 -1.81 -22.84 -10.61
N GLY A 69 -2.55 -22.55 -11.70
CA GLY A 69 -3.80 -23.23 -12.04
C GLY A 69 -5.03 -22.77 -11.24
N LEU A 70 -5.00 -21.56 -10.67
CA LEU A 70 -6.14 -21.03 -9.91
C LEU A 70 -7.31 -20.55 -10.78
N PHE A 71 -7.15 -20.54 -12.08
CA PHE A 71 -8.14 -20.05 -13.04
C PHE A 71 -8.45 -21.12 -14.11
N ALA A 72 -9.62 -21.01 -14.71
CA ALA A 72 -9.95 -21.79 -15.91
C ALA A 72 -8.91 -21.53 -17.02
N PRO A 73 -8.60 -22.52 -17.88
CA PRO A 73 -7.54 -22.39 -18.88
C PRO A 73 -7.64 -21.12 -19.74
N GLU A 74 -8.82 -20.79 -20.21
CA GLU A 74 -9.07 -19.62 -21.06
C GLU A 74 -8.79 -18.31 -20.30
N THR A 75 -9.26 -18.19 -19.05
CA THR A 75 -8.98 -17.05 -18.18
C THR A 75 -7.50 -16.94 -17.87
N ALA A 76 -6.85 -18.07 -17.60
CA ALA A 76 -5.42 -18.11 -17.34
C ALA A 76 -4.59 -17.62 -18.52
N ASP A 77 -4.97 -17.96 -19.75
CA ASP A 77 -4.29 -17.48 -20.96
C ASP A 77 -4.44 -15.96 -21.13
N LYS A 78 -5.66 -15.42 -20.92
CA LYS A 78 -5.90 -13.98 -20.95
C LYS A 78 -5.10 -13.24 -19.89
N LEU A 79 -5.01 -13.77 -18.66
CA LEU A 79 -4.23 -13.18 -17.58
C LEU A 79 -2.72 -13.21 -17.86
N ARG A 80 -2.22 -14.29 -18.46
CA ARG A 80 -0.78 -14.37 -18.88
C ARG A 80 -0.46 -13.34 -19.95
N ALA A 81 -1.40 -13.03 -20.84
CA ALA A 81 -1.29 -12.02 -21.88
C ALA A 81 -1.53 -10.58 -21.40
N LEU A 82 -1.97 -10.39 -20.15
CA LEU A 82 -2.24 -9.07 -19.59
C LEU A 82 -0.95 -8.24 -19.56
N ASP A 83 -0.87 -7.19 -20.35
CA ASP A 83 0.34 -6.36 -20.47
C ASP A 83 0.42 -5.28 -19.40
N VAL A 84 -0.66 -4.54 -19.18
CA VAL A 84 -0.72 -3.42 -18.25
C VAL A 84 -1.89 -3.59 -17.29
N LEU A 85 -1.65 -3.30 -16.02
CA LEU A 85 -2.69 -3.13 -15.01
C LEU A 85 -2.34 -1.91 -14.16
N THR A 86 -3.22 -0.91 -14.15
CA THR A 86 -3.03 0.27 -13.30
C THR A 86 -3.45 -0.01 -11.86
N ALA A 87 -2.98 0.78 -10.90
CA ALA A 87 -3.44 0.64 -9.52
C ALA A 87 -4.92 1.01 -9.37
N ALA A 88 -5.43 1.92 -10.18
CA ALA A 88 -6.85 2.31 -10.18
C ALA A 88 -7.75 1.17 -10.69
N ASP A 89 -7.38 0.51 -11.80
CA ASP A 89 -8.13 -0.62 -12.33
C ASP A 89 -8.08 -1.82 -11.38
N ALA A 90 -6.92 -2.09 -10.79
CA ALA A 90 -6.77 -3.13 -9.78
C ALA A 90 -7.62 -2.84 -8.53
N ASP A 91 -7.61 -1.60 -8.04
CA ASP A 91 -8.43 -1.18 -6.89
C ASP A 91 -9.92 -1.33 -7.18
N ALA A 92 -10.38 -0.80 -8.32
CA ALA A 92 -11.78 -0.89 -8.72
C ALA A 92 -12.24 -2.34 -8.86
N PHE A 93 -11.49 -3.18 -9.57
CA PHE A 93 -11.81 -4.59 -9.77
C PHE A 93 -11.76 -5.40 -8.47
N GLY A 94 -10.78 -5.14 -7.63
CA GLY A 94 -10.67 -5.81 -6.33
C GLY A 94 -11.81 -5.46 -5.38
N ALA A 95 -12.39 -4.26 -5.50
CA ALA A 95 -13.56 -3.84 -4.74
C ALA A 95 -14.87 -4.39 -5.33
N ASP A 96 -14.99 -4.39 -6.65
CA ASP A 96 -16.14 -4.88 -7.40
C ASP A 96 -15.67 -5.66 -8.64
N PRO A 97 -15.68 -7.01 -8.59
CA PRO A 97 -15.26 -7.85 -9.71
C PRO A 97 -16.11 -7.72 -10.98
N ASP A 98 -17.29 -7.10 -10.87
CA ASP A 98 -18.23 -6.93 -11.98
C ASP A 98 -18.14 -5.53 -12.62
N CYS A 99 -17.26 -4.65 -12.14
CA CYS A 99 -17.10 -3.28 -12.64
C CYS A 99 -16.49 -3.18 -14.05
N GLY A 100 -15.99 -4.27 -14.63
CA GLY A 100 -15.40 -4.30 -15.97
C GLY A 100 -14.01 -3.63 -16.08
N ALA A 101 -13.39 -3.23 -14.98
CA ALA A 101 -12.11 -2.52 -14.99
C ALA A 101 -10.94 -3.33 -15.57
N ILE A 102 -11.02 -4.66 -15.56
CA ILE A 102 -10.00 -5.55 -16.17
C ILE A 102 -10.64 -6.25 -17.37
N ALA A 103 -10.42 -5.72 -18.57
CA ALA A 103 -11.01 -6.24 -19.80
C ALA A 103 -10.72 -7.74 -20.05
N ALA A 104 -9.55 -8.23 -19.64
CA ALA A 104 -9.18 -9.64 -19.73
C ALA A 104 -10.09 -10.58 -18.92
N LEU A 105 -10.87 -10.04 -17.98
CA LEU A 105 -11.77 -10.78 -17.10
C LEU A 105 -13.27 -10.49 -17.38
N SER A 106 -13.59 -9.70 -18.40
CA SER A 106 -14.96 -9.26 -18.68
C SER A 106 -15.94 -10.40 -18.96
N ASP A 107 -15.45 -11.46 -19.59
CA ASP A 107 -16.21 -12.67 -19.95
C ASP A 107 -15.79 -13.91 -19.14
N ALA A 108 -14.95 -13.73 -18.11
CA ALA A 108 -14.55 -14.81 -17.23
C ALA A 108 -15.72 -15.28 -16.34
N ALA A 109 -15.69 -16.55 -15.94
CA ALA A 109 -16.63 -17.10 -14.98
C ALA A 109 -16.60 -16.33 -13.64
N ASP A 110 -17.71 -16.27 -12.94
CA ASP A 110 -17.84 -15.58 -11.65
C ASP A 110 -16.80 -16.07 -10.61
N ALA A 111 -16.52 -17.38 -10.59
CA ALA A 111 -15.48 -17.95 -9.73
C ALA A 111 -14.08 -17.38 -10.03
N ASP A 112 -13.75 -17.23 -11.31
CA ASP A 112 -12.45 -16.68 -11.74
C ASP A 112 -12.35 -15.17 -11.40
N ARG A 113 -13.42 -14.41 -11.63
CA ARG A 113 -13.46 -12.99 -11.26
C ARG A 113 -13.28 -12.79 -9.75
N LYS A 114 -13.97 -13.58 -8.92
CA LYS A 114 -13.82 -13.57 -7.46
C LYS A 114 -12.41 -13.96 -7.03
N THR A 115 -11.84 -14.99 -7.64
CA THR A 115 -10.45 -15.41 -7.37
C THR A 115 -9.47 -14.29 -7.72
N ALA A 116 -9.62 -13.62 -8.86
CA ALA A 116 -8.78 -12.50 -9.25
C ALA A 116 -8.91 -11.31 -8.27
N ALA A 117 -10.13 -10.99 -7.83
CA ALA A 117 -10.35 -9.96 -6.83
C ALA A 117 -9.66 -10.29 -5.50
N MET A 118 -9.73 -11.54 -5.02
CA MET A 118 -9.04 -11.97 -3.81
C MET A 118 -7.51 -11.85 -3.93
N VAL A 119 -6.93 -12.19 -5.09
CA VAL A 119 -5.50 -12.00 -5.35
C VAL A 119 -5.13 -10.53 -5.27
N ILE A 120 -5.90 -9.64 -5.89
CA ILE A 120 -5.67 -8.19 -5.84
C ILE A 120 -5.81 -7.66 -4.41
N GLN A 121 -6.88 -8.02 -3.71
CA GLN A 121 -7.12 -7.64 -2.32
C GLN A 121 -5.96 -8.05 -1.42
N SER A 122 -5.35 -9.22 -1.64
CA SER A 122 -4.19 -9.67 -0.88
C SER A 122 -2.96 -8.78 -1.08
N VAL A 123 -2.75 -8.26 -2.30
CA VAL A 123 -1.66 -7.32 -2.60
C VAL A 123 -1.87 -5.99 -1.89
N PHE A 124 -3.09 -5.44 -1.95
CA PHE A 124 -3.43 -4.18 -1.27
C PHE A 124 -3.42 -4.32 0.26
N GLY A 125 -3.92 -5.44 0.81
CA GLY A 125 -3.87 -5.72 2.24
C GLY A 125 -2.44 -5.84 2.76
N ARG A 126 -1.53 -6.46 2.00
CA ARG A 126 -0.10 -6.47 2.33
C ARG A 126 0.51 -5.07 2.33
N ALA A 127 0.18 -4.25 1.34
CA ALA A 127 0.64 -2.86 1.29
C ALA A 127 0.14 -2.07 2.52
N ALA A 128 -1.12 -2.26 2.92
CA ALA A 128 -1.68 -1.64 4.12
C ALA A 128 -0.91 -2.06 5.38
N LYS A 129 -0.60 -3.34 5.55
CA LYS A 129 0.19 -3.84 6.68
C LYS A 129 1.59 -3.23 6.72
N ALA A 130 2.26 -3.10 5.57
CA ALA A 130 3.57 -2.46 5.48
C ALA A 130 3.51 -0.98 5.87
N ILE A 131 2.50 -0.24 5.41
CA ILE A 131 2.27 1.16 5.77
C ILE A 131 2.03 1.29 7.28
N VAL A 132 1.18 0.45 7.85
CA VAL A 132 0.88 0.48 9.30
C VAL A 132 2.11 0.10 10.12
N ALA A 133 2.94 -0.84 9.68
CA ALA A 133 4.19 -1.18 10.34
C ALA A 133 5.15 0.02 10.39
N ASN A 134 5.24 0.81 9.30
CA ASN A 134 6.04 2.04 9.27
C ASN A 134 5.49 3.11 10.23
N ILE A 135 4.16 3.33 10.24
CA ILE A 135 3.52 4.25 11.17
C ILE A 135 3.76 3.80 12.62
N ALA A 136 3.60 2.50 12.89
CA ALA A 136 3.80 1.93 14.22
C ALA A 136 5.25 2.10 14.71
N ALA A 137 6.23 1.95 13.83
CA ALA A 137 7.63 2.20 14.17
C ALA A 137 7.84 3.65 14.67
N ILE A 138 7.24 4.63 13.99
CA ILE A 138 7.30 6.04 14.40
C ILE A 138 6.61 6.25 15.75
N VAL A 139 5.39 5.69 15.92
CA VAL A 139 4.61 5.78 17.16
C VAL A 139 5.39 5.23 18.36
N PHE A 140 6.05 4.08 18.19
CA PHE A 140 6.84 3.47 19.26
C PHE A 140 8.16 4.17 19.52
N LEU A 141 8.87 4.61 18.48
CA LEU A 141 10.12 5.35 18.63
C LEU A 141 9.94 6.71 19.32
N THR A 142 8.81 7.36 19.10
CA THR A 142 8.47 8.63 19.74
C THR A 142 7.76 8.47 21.07
N ASP A 143 7.42 7.23 21.44
CA ASP A 143 6.53 6.89 22.57
C ASP A 143 5.20 7.68 22.55
N GLY A 144 4.75 8.02 21.35
CA GLY A 144 3.59 8.89 21.08
C GLY A 144 2.24 8.18 21.09
N ALA A 145 1.20 8.91 20.68
CA ALA A 145 -0.15 8.39 20.45
C ALA A 145 -0.84 7.71 21.65
N LYS A 146 -0.52 8.08 22.89
CA LYS A 146 -1.08 7.47 24.12
C LYS A 146 -2.47 7.97 24.50
N ASN A 147 -2.85 9.14 24.03
CA ASN A 147 -4.10 9.79 24.43
C ASN A 147 -5.18 9.58 23.37
N ARG A 148 -6.26 8.83 23.72
CA ARG A 148 -7.36 8.58 22.77
C ARG A 148 -8.13 9.83 22.35
N TYR A 149 -8.12 10.86 23.19
CA TYR A 149 -8.81 12.12 22.92
C TYR A 149 -7.94 13.12 22.11
N ARG A 150 -6.65 12.81 21.99
CA ARG A 150 -5.68 13.55 21.18
C ARG A 150 -4.83 12.56 20.39
N PRO A 151 -5.42 11.85 19.41
CA PRO A 151 -4.69 10.87 18.61
C PRO A 151 -3.60 11.55 17.78
N MET A 152 -2.53 10.80 17.50
CA MET A 152 -1.54 11.23 16.51
C MET A 152 -2.20 11.29 15.13
N VAL A 153 -2.03 12.41 14.45
CA VAL A 153 -2.55 12.59 13.10
C VAL A 153 -1.44 12.33 12.09
N VAL A 154 -1.68 11.37 11.19
CA VAL A 154 -0.86 11.12 10.02
C VAL A 154 -1.53 11.83 8.84
N ALA A 155 -0.96 12.93 8.38
CA ALA A 155 -1.38 13.58 7.16
C ALA A 155 -0.89 12.76 5.96
N VAL A 156 -1.81 12.29 5.13
CA VAL A 156 -1.49 11.47 3.97
C VAL A 156 -1.78 12.27 2.70
N ASP A 157 -0.74 12.51 1.91
CA ASP A 157 -0.86 13.08 0.57
C ASP A 157 -0.69 11.96 -0.47
N GLY A 158 -1.48 12.03 -1.53
CA GLY A 158 -1.42 11.08 -2.63
C GLY A 158 -2.79 10.59 -3.07
N SER A 159 -2.94 10.47 -4.39
CA SER A 159 -4.20 10.07 -5.03
C SER A 159 -4.62 8.64 -4.66
N LEU A 160 -3.66 7.72 -4.52
CA LEU A 160 -3.97 6.35 -4.15
C LEU A 160 -4.72 6.29 -2.81
N PHE A 161 -4.16 6.85 -1.74
CA PHE A 161 -4.82 6.80 -0.42
C PHE A 161 -6.15 7.56 -0.41
N ARG A 162 -6.23 8.66 -1.17
CA ARG A 162 -7.43 9.51 -1.22
C ARG A 162 -8.61 8.80 -1.89
N TYR A 163 -8.36 8.07 -2.98
CA TYR A 163 -9.41 7.54 -3.85
C TYR A 163 -9.54 6.02 -3.81
N SER A 164 -8.58 5.29 -3.25
CA SER A 164 -8.62 3.83 -3.18
C SER A 164 -9.75 3.34 -2.28
N THR A 165 -10.51 2.41 -2.81
CA THR A 165 -11.58 1.68 -2.12
C THR A 165 -11.05 0.46 -1.34
N LEU A 166 -9.84 -0.02 -1.67
CA LEU A 166 -9.19 -1.13 -0.99
C LEU A 166 -8.15 -0.66 0.04
N LEU A 167 -7.21 0.22 -0.36
CA LEU A 167 -6.06 0.55 0.49
C LEU A 167 -6.46 1.34 1.73
N ARG A 168 -7.28 2.37 1.57
CA ARG A 168 -7.66 3.24 2.68
C ARG A 168 -8.42 2.51 3.79
N PRO A 169 -9.47 1.72 3.50
CA PRO A 169 -10.12 0.89 4.53
C PRO A 169 -9.14 -0.10 5.17
N ALA A 170 -8.33 -0.81 4.38
CA ALA A 170 -7.38 -1.78 4.89
C ALA A 170 -6.34 -1.13 5.84
N VAL A 171 -5.83 0.07 5.52
CA VAL A 171 -4.95 0.81 6.43
C VAL A 171 -5.68 1.18 7.72
N SER A 172 -6.93 1.61 7.65
CA SER A 172 -7.71 1.99 8.83
C SER A 172 -7.99 0.79 9.74
N GLU A 173 -8.34 -0.35 9.16
CA GLU A 173 -8.58 -1.60 9.89
C GLU A 173 -7.30 -2.13 10.56
N GLU A 174 -6.18 -2.12 9.84
CA GLU A 174 -4.89 -2.55 10.39
C GLU A 174 -4.38 -1.60 11.48
N LEU A 175 -4.58 -0.27 11.35
CA LEU A 175 -4.27 0.69 12.41
C LEU A 175 -5.08 0.41 13.67
N GLU A 176 -6.39 0.21 13.51
CA GLU A 176 -7.27 -0.12 14.63
C GLU A 176 -6.84 -1.42 15.30
N ALA A 177 -6.68 -2.50 14.53
CA ALA A 177 -6.32 -3.81 15.06
C ALA A 177 -4.95 -3.82 15.73
N PHE A 178 -3.93 -3.22 15.10
CA PHE A 178 -2.57 -3.30 15.59
C PHE A 178 -2.25 -2.23 16.62
N LEU A 179 -2.50 -0.95 16.32
CA LEU A 179 -2.12 0.13 17.22
C LEU A 179 -3.12 0.33 18.36
N VAL A 180 -4.43 0.35 18.06
CA VAL A 180 -5.43 0.66 19.09
C VAL A 180 -5.71 -0.56 19.98
N GLN A 181 -6.17 -1.67 19.38
CA GLN A 181 -6.63 -2.81 20.16
C GLN A 181 -5.48 -3.54 20.85
N LYS A 182 -4.35 -3.73 20.16
CA LYS A 182 -3.23 -4.49 20.71
C LYS A 182 -2.28 -3.67 21.56
N HIS A 183 -2.04 -2.39 21.19
CA HIS A 183 -1.00 -1.56 21.82
C HIS A 183 -1.52 -0.30 22.51
N GLN A 184 -2.83 -0.01 22.45
CA GLN A 184 -3.46 1.18 23.04
C GLN A 184 -2.78 2.49 22.59
N ARG A 185 -2.45 2.55 21.30
CA ARG A 185 -1.88 3.72 20.64
C ARG A 185 -2.89 4.26 19.62
N TYR A 186 -3.21 5.51 19.76
CA TYR A 186 -4.30 6.15 19.01
C TYR A 186 -3.75 6.99 17.88
N CYS A 187 -3.96 6.54 16.64
CA CYS A 187 -3.49 7.18 15.44
C CYS A 187 -4.59 7.24 14.40
N VAL A 188 -4.67 8.32 13.65
CA VAL A 188 -5.64 8.51 12.57
C VAL A 188 -4.95 9.01 11.31
N CYS A 189 -5.24 8.41 10.17
CA CYS A 189 -4.80 8.88 8.87
C CYS A 189 -5.83 9.85 8.30
N LYS A 190 -5.39 11.05 7.91
CA LYS A 190 -6.23 12.06 7.26
C LYS A 190 -5.67 12.38 5.88
N PRO A 191 -6.47 12.25 4.81
CA PRO A 191 -6.07 12.73 3.50
C PRO A 191 -6.00 14.27 3.53
N VAL A 192 -4.82 14.81 3.27
CA VAL A 192 -4.57 16.27 3.23
C VAL A 192 -3.93 16.58 1.87
N PRO A 193 -4.67 17.24 0.96
CA PRO A 193 -4.10 17.65 -0.31
C PRO A 193 -2.93 18.63 -0.07
N ASN A 194 -1.84 18.44 -0.82
CA ASN A 194 -0.62 19.25 -0.71
C ASN A 194 -0.01 19.26 0.72
N ALA A 195 -0.15 18.18 1.48
CA ALA A 195 0.34 18.09 2.84
C ALA A 195 1.82 18.45 2.97
N SER A 196 2.66 18.01 2.02
CA SER A 196 4.08 18.32 1.98
C SER A 196 4.35 19.83 1.84
N ALA A 197 3.64 20.51 0.94
CA ALA A 197 3.78 21.96 0.76
C ALA A 197 3.30 22.75 1.99
N ILE A 198 2.17 22.33 2.58
CA ILE A 198 1.63 22.94 3.80
C ILE A 198 2.60 22.74 4.97
N GLY A 199 3.13 21.52 5.14
CA GLY A 199 4.08 21.22 6.20
C GLY A 199 5.37 22.01 6.09
N THR A 200 5.92 22.15 4.87
CA THR A 200 7.12 22.97 4.62
C THR A 200 6.88 24.47 4.90
N ALA A 201 5.67 24.96 4.65
CA ALA A 201 5.34 26.37 4.93
C ALA A 201 5.05 26.65 6.42
N ALA A 202 4.76 25.61 7.19
CA ALA A 202 4.46 25.71 8.63
C ALA A 202 5.67 25.43 9.53
N ALA A 203 6.76 24.90 8.98
CA ALA A 203 8.02 24.63 9.65
C ALA A 203 8.96 25.85 9.63
#